data_4b525fb1a566ad08167f949a1aacd0f0
#
_entry.id   4b525fb1a566ad08167f949a1aacd0f0
#
_cell.length_a   1.000
_cell.length_b   1.000
_cell.length_c   1.000
_cell.angle_alpha   90.00
_cell.angle_beta   90.00
_cell.angle_gamma   90.00
#
_symmetry.space_group_name_H-M   'P 1'
#
loop_
_entity.id
_entity.type
_entity.pdbx_description
1 polymer ?
#
loop_
_entity_poly.entity_id
_entity_poly.type
_entity_poly.pdbx_seq_one_letter_code
_entity_poly.pdbx_strand_id
1 'polypeptide(L)'
;MRRTLSLAHRWLGGLVGLGLAVLGLSGAALMWKPWWVSVAQDPRLPSESETLAIIGASEQLGAGYVTLPSAEFGVAQAGLPDGGGAYLAHDGTLLARWDSVWDRPETWLFDLHHHLLMGETGELISGWLGIAAVLFCITGVMLWWPTRRTFQWRALPARMTRPAIIRHHRDIGVVLALPIVLGAITGSMMVLRPLGETILAPLSSRAEVQAWQAKPPTPSVPSPADWPAILSSARERFPDAEARMIIWPKVAGEAVTIRMRRPAEWHPNGRTTVTLAGDGTVLMARDAPAAPLTVRAGNALYPLHSARMMGSTLALPLRIVMTLAGIGLALLGSLAVVTFWRTQSFLRPAASPSPMLNDL
;
A
#
# COMPACT_ATOMS: atom_id res chain seq x y z
N MET A 1 -19.29 12.95 28.91
CA MET A 1 -19.01 12.09 27.74
C MET A 1 -18.72 12.89 26.45
N ARG A 2 -19.63 13.69 25.87
CA ARG A 2 -19.39 14.42 24.61
C ARG A 2 -18.23 15.43 24.67
N ARG A 3 -18.08 16.17 25.81
CA ARG A 3 -16.98 17.14 25.99
C ARG A 3 -15.62 16.43 26.04
N THR A 4 -15.53 15.31 26.75
CA THR A 4 -14.31 14.51 26.85
C THR A 4 -13.91 13.93 25.48
N LEU A 5 -14.89 13.37 24.73
CA LEU A 5 -14.69 12.85 23.39
C LEU A 5 -14.17 13.95 22.43
N SER A 6 -14.77 15.15 22.46
CA SER A 6 -14.33 16.28 21.65
C SER A 6 -12.94 16.75 22.02
N LEU A 7 -12.58 16.76 23.31
CA LEU A 7 -11.23 17.09 23.76
C LEU A 7 -10.22 16.04 23.25
N ALA A 8 -10.49 14.76 23.46
CA ALA A 8 -9.61 13.68 22.99
C ALA A 8 -9.40 13.73 21.47
N HIS A 9 -10.48 13.85 20.70
CA HIS A 9 -10.41 13.98 19.23
C HIS A 9 -9.55 15.17 18.80
N ARG A 10 -9.70 16.32 19.44
CA ARG A 10 -8.94 17.53 19.13
C ARG A 10 -7.46 17.41 19.50
N TRP A 11 -7.15 16.91 20.71
CA TRP A 11 -5.77 16.78 21.19
C TRP A 11 -4.99 15.75 20.37
N LEU A 12 -5.56 14.56 20.18
CA LEU A 12 -4.95 13.54 19.36
C LEU A 12 -4.79 14.01 17.91
N GLY A 13 -5.82 14.66 17.33
CA GLY A 13 -5.74 15.22 15.99
C GLY A 13 -4.65 16.29 15.82
N GLY A 14 -4.41 17.10 16.85
CA GLY A 14 -3.32 18.09 16.87
C GLY A 14 -1.92 17.46 16.95
N LEU A 15 -1.80 16.26 17.52
CA LEU A 15 -0.54 15.54 17.66
C LEU A 15 -0.20 14.68 16.43
N VAL A 16 -1.17 13.89 15.94
CA VAL A 16 -0.90 12.91 14.88
C VAL A 16 -1.39 13.36 13.49
N GLY A 17 -2.08 14.49 13.41
CA GLY A 17 -2.70 14.96 12.15
C GLY A 17 -1.70 15.18 11.02
N LEU A 18 -0.46 15.57 11.32
CA LEU A 18 0.59 15.71 10.30
C LEU A 18 0.99 14.36 9.70
N GLY A 19 1.18 13.33 10.54
CA GLY A 19 1.47 11.97 10.07
C GLY A 19 0.36 11.45 9.17
N LEU A 20 -0.91 11.68 9.55
CA LEU A 20 -2.06 11.33 8.72
C LEU A 20 -2.10 12.10 7.40
N ALA A 21 -1.72 13.38 7.42
CA ALA A 21 -1.64 14.19 6.20
C ALA A 21 -0.56 13.66 5.24
N VAL A 22 0.60 13.27 5.76
CA VAL A 22 1.69 12.67 4.98
C VAL A 22 1.23 11.34 4.36
N LEU A 23 0.65 10.44 5.16
CA LEU A 23 0.14 9.15 4.66
C LEU A 23 -0.96 9.34 3.61
N GLY A 24 -1.90 10.28 3.83
CA GLY A 24 -2.97 10.55 2.87
C GLY A 24 -2.44 11.05 1.53
N LEU A 25 -1.52 12.02 1.54
CA LEU A 25 -0.99 12.62 0.32
C LEU A 25 -0.08 11.67 -0.45
N SER A 26 0.84 10.99 0.26
CA SER A 26 1.74 10.01 -0.36
C SER A 26 0.97 8.82 -0.95
N GLY A 27 -0.02 8.29 -0.24
CA GLY A 27 -0.89 7.23 -0.74
C GLY A 27 -1.68 7.65 -1.98
N ALA A 28 -2.26 8.86 -1.97
CA ALA A 28 -2.96 9.40 -3.14
C ALA A 28 -2.06 9.49 -4.38
N ALA A 29 -0.81 9.92 -4.21
CA ALA A 29 0.16 9.98 -5.32
C ALA A 29 0.57 8.58 -5.81
N LEU A 30 0.82 7.63 -4.90
CA LEU A 30 1.23 6.26 -5.23
C LEU A 30 0.17 5.47 -6.02
N MET A 31 -1.12 5.77 -5.84
CA MET A 31 -2.19 5.13 -6.63
C MET A 31 -2.05 5.39 -8.13
N TRP A 32 -1.38 6.48 -8.50
CA TRP A 32 -1.17 6.90 -9.88
C TRP A 32 0.27 6.66 -10.36
N LYS A 33 1.07 5.90 -9.61
CA LYS A 33 2.49 5.60 -9.94
C LYS A 33 2.72 5.26 -11.41
N PRO A 34 1.95 4.39 -12.09
CA PRO A 34 2.20 4.04 -13.49
C PRO A 34 2.21 5.23 -14.45
N TRP A 35 1.52 6.32 -14.13
CA TRP A 35 1.37 7.48 -15.01
C TRP A 35 2.39 8.59 -14.81
N TRP A 36 3.08 8.62 -13.66
CA TRP A 36 4.08 9.67 -13.39
C TRP A 36 5.51 9.16 -13.24
N VAL A 37 5.73 7.85 -13.24
CA VAL A 37 7.08 7.30 -13.24
C VAL A 37 7.74 7.59 -14.60
N SER A 38 8.90 8.25 -14.54
CA SER A 38 9.68 8.64 -15.71
C SER A 38 10.52 7.47 -16.22
N VAL A 39 9.90 6.59 -17.02
CA VAL A 39 10.54 5.48 -17.73
C VAL A 39 9.74 5.17 -18.99
N ALA A 40 10.43 4.82 -20.07
CA ALA A 40 9.74 4.38 -21.30
C ALA A 40 8.94 3.11 -21.01
N GLN A 41 7.64 3.12 -21.29
CA GLN A 41 6.73 2.03 -20.97
C GLN A 41 6.09 1.47 -22.24
N ASP A 42 5.93 0.15 -22.30
CA ASP A 42 5.15 -0.58 -23.28
C ASP A 42 4.10 -1.41 -22.53
N PRO A 43 2.87 -0.86 -22.28
CA PRO A 43 1.90 -1.47 -21.40
C PRO A 43 1.15 -2.65 -22.02
N ARG A 44 1.80 -3.76 -22.13
CA ARG A 44 1.28 -5.07 -22.59
C ARG A 44 1.91 -6.21 -21.80
N LEU A 45 1.43 -7.42 -22.00
CA LEU A 45 2.08 -8.62 -21.49
C LEU A 45 3.29 -8.98 -22.37
N PRO A 46 4.38 -9.50 -21.77
CA PRO A 46 5.51 -9.98 -22.55
C PRO A 46 5.19 -11.30 -23.26
N SER A 47 5.78 -11.50 -24.42
CA SER A 47 5.86 -12.81 -25.07
C SER A 47 6.76 -13.75 -24.27
N GLU A 48 6.82 -15.02 -24.66
CA GLU A 48 7.69 -15.99 -24.00
C GLU A 48 9.19 -15.64 -24.20
N SER A 49 9.59 -15.26 -25.39
CA SER A 49 10.96 -14.86 -25.68
C SER A 49 11.36 -13.60 -24.91
N GLU A 50 10.44 -12.62 -24.79
CA GLU A 50 10.65 -11.42 -23.96
C GLU A 50 10.73 -11.75 -22.47
N THR A 51 9.91 -12.68 -22.01
CA THR A 51 9.98 -13.17 -20.61
C THR A 51 11.35 -13.77 -20.32
N LEU A 52 11.87 -14.60 -21.22
CA LEU A 52 13.22 -15.18 -21.12
C LEU A 52 14.32 -14.11 -21.14
N ALA A 53 14.20 -13.08 -22.00
CA ALA A 53 15.14 -11.96 -22.04
C ALA A 53 15.14 -11.16 -20.72
N ILE A 54 13.95 -10.88 -20.14
CA ILE A 54 13.81 -10.22 -18.85
C ILE A 54 14.43 -11.07 -17.73
N ILE A 55 14.21 -12.39 -17.75
CA ILE A 55 14.80 -13.32 -16.78
C ILE A 55 16.31 -13.26 -16.83
N GLY A 56 16.90 -13.43 -18.03
CA GLY A 56 18.35 -13.40 -18.22
C GLY A 56 18.98 -12.09 -17.77
N ALA A 57 18.36 -10.94 -18.10
CA ALA A 57 18.82 -9.63 -17.64
C ALA A 57 18.70 -9.50 -16.10
N SER A 58 17.64 -10.03 -15.51
CA SER A 58 17.45 -10.00 -14.04
C SER A 58 18.47 -10.87 -13.31
N GLU A 59 18.84 -12.02 -13.86
CA GLU A 59 19.90 -12.89 -13.32
C GLU A 59 21.28 -12.21 -13.38
N GLN A 60 21.59 -11.53 -14.50
CA GLN A 60 22.83 -10.76 -14.61
C GLN A 60 22.92 -9.62 -13.58
N LEU A 61 21.77 -9.04 -13.17
CA LEU A 61 21.70 -8.03 -12.13
C LEU A 61 21.73 -8.63 -10.70
N GLY A 62 21.66 -9.96 -10.56
CA GLY A 62 21.55 -10.61 -9.26
C GLY A 62 20.21 -10.37 -8.55
N ALA A 63 19.13 -10.23 -9.30
CA ALA A 63 17.81 -9.94 -8.74
C ALA A 63 17.27 -11.11 -7.89
N GLY A 64 16.67 -10.79 -6.75
CA GLY A 64 15.96 -11.78 -5.93
C GLY A 64 14.55 -12.06 -6.46
N TYR A 65 13.96 -11.13 -7.19
CA TYR A 65 12.68 -11.30 -7.89
C TYR A 65 12.57 -10.32 -9.07
N VAL A 66 11.70 -10.64 -10.02
CA VAL A 66 11.28 -9.70 -11.05
C VAL A 66 9.76 -9.76 -11.23
N THR A 67 9.13 -8.58 -11.23
CA THR A 67 7.73 -8.42 -11.63
C THR A 67 7.69 -8.12 -13.12
N LEU A 68 6.93 -8.92 -13.87
CA LEU A 68 6.83 -8.82 -15.33
C LEU A 68 5.94 -7.64 -15.76
N PRO A 69 6.14 -7.09 -16.96
CA PRO A 69 5.31 -6.04 -17.54
C PRO A 69 3.81 -6.40 -17.55
N SER A 70 2.96 -5.40 -17.58
CA SER A 70 1.51 -5.55 -17.65
C SER A 70 0.85 -4.44 -18.45
N ALA A 71 -0.44 -4.62 -18.76
CA ALA A 71 -1.25 -3.56 -19.36
C ALA A 71 -1.40 -2.30 -18.47
N GLU A 72 -1.10 -2.37 -17.17
CA GLU A 72 -1.12 -1.21 -16.27
C GLU A 72 0.26 -0.55 -16.13
N PHE A 73 1.34 -1.33 -16.18
CA PHE A 73 2.72 -0.87 -16.01
C PHE A 73 3.64 -1.64 -16.95
N GLY A 74 4.05 -0.99 -18.01
CA GLY A 74 4.67 -1.58 -19.20
C GLY A 74 6.17 -1.85 -19.10
N VAL A 75 6.74 -2.02 -17.89
CA VAL A 75 8.14 -2.38 -17.68
C VAL A 75 8.27 -3.49 -16.65
N ALA A 76 9.32 -4.30 -16.77
CA ALA A 76 9.67 -5.23 -15.72
C ALA A 76 10.35 -4.47 -14.56
N GLN A 77 10.09 -4.91 -13.33
CA GLN A 77 10.72 -4.34 -12.14
C GLN A 77 11.47 -5.45 -11.40
N ALA A 78 12.78 -5.42 -11.48
CA ALA A 78 13.69 -6.30 -10.75
C ALA A 78 13.98 -5.71 -9.37
N GLY A 79 13.91 -6.54 -8.32
CA GLY A 79 14.29 -6.19 -6.96
C GLY A 79 15.62 -6.84 -6.60
N LEU A 80 16.57 -6.02 -6.13
CA LEU A 80 17.91 -6.46 -5.74
C LEU A 80 17.95 -6.74 -4.22
N PRO A 81 18.83 -7.66 -3.75
CA PRO A 81 18.89 -8.05 -2.34
C PRO A 81 19.14 -6.87 -1.38
N ASP A 82 19.91 -5.86 -1.80
CA ASP A 82 20.32 -4.73 -0.98
C ASP A 82 19.27 -3.59 -0.93
N GLY A 83 18.06 -3.85 -1.39
CA GLY A 83 16.97 -2.87 -1.43
C GLY A 83 16.98 -1.98 -2.67
N GLY A 84 17.97 -2.12 -3.53
CA GLY A 84 18.02 -1.52 -4.86
C GLY A 84 17.05 -2.18 -5.84
N GLY A 85 17.06 -1.72 -7.09
CA GLY A 85 16.26 -2.32 -8.13
C GLY A 85 16.56 -1.77 -9.52
N ALA A 86 15.84 -2.32 -10.49
CA ALA A 86 15.97 -1.90 -11.88
C ALA A 86 14.63 -1.98 -12.62
N TYR A 87 14.46 -1.12 -13.62
CA TYR A 87 13.43 -1.27 -14.64
C TYR A 87 14.07 -1.83 -15.91
N LEU A 88 13.43 -2.84 -16.47
CA LEU A 88 13.83 -3.48 -17.72
C LEU A 88 12.73 -3.35 -18.76
N ALA A 89 13.10 -3.14 -20.01
CA ALA A 89 12.21 -3.24 -21.16
C ALA A 89 11.83 -4.70 -21.44
N HIS A 90 10.93 -4.93 -22.39
CA HIS A 90 10.50 -6.26 -22.78
C HIS A 90 11.64 -7.13 -23.35
N ASP A 91 12.62 -6.53 -23.99
CA ASP A 91 13.80 -7.20 -24.53
C ASP A 91 14.94 -7.42 -23.52
N GLY A 92 14.70 -7.10 -22.25
CA GLY A 92 15.69 -7.16 -21.18
C GLY A 92 16.61 -5.94 -21.08
N THR A 93 16.46 -4.94 -21.96
CA THR A 93 17.28 -3.71 -21.91
C THR A 93 17.07 -2.98 -20.59
N LEU A 94 18.15 -2.60 -19.91
CA LEU A 94 18.14 -1.82 -18.68
C LEU A 94 17.68 -0.38 -18.98
N LEU A 95 16.52 0.00 -18.43
CA LEU A 95 15.95 1.35 -18.59
C LEU A 95 16.36 2.28 -17.47
N ALA A 96 16.43 1.77 -16.24
CA ALA A 96 16.87 2.52 -15.08
C ALA A 96 17.31 1.55 -13.96
N ARG A 97 18.29 2.00 -13.16
CA ARG A 97 18.74 1.31 -11.94
C ARG A 97 18.77 2.29 -10.79
N TRP A 98 18.56 1.80 -9.61
CA TRP A 98 18.72 2.54 -8.34
C TRP A 98 19.34 1.61 -7.30
N ASP A 99 20.22 2.17 -6.48
CA ASP A 99 20.87 1.47 -5.37
C ASP A 99 20.35 1.97 -4.00
N SER A 100 19.63 3.11 -4.01
CA SER A 100 19.04 3.72 -2.83
C SER A 100 17.60 4.16 -3.09
N VAL A 101 16.80 4.18 -2.01
CA VAL A 101 15.42 4.72 -2.04
C VAL A 101 15.36 6.18 -2.50
N TRP A 102 16.48 6.93 -2.37
CA TRP A 102 16.57 8.34 -2.74
C TRP A 102 16.82 8.59 -4.22
N ASP A 103 17.23 7.58 -4.98
CA ASP A 103 17.61 7.74 -6.38
C ASP A 103 16.41 7.98 -7.30
N ARG A 104 15.20 7.63 -6.82
CA ARG A 104 13.97 7.74 -7.62
C ARG A 104 12.78 8.21 -6.78
N PRO A 105 11.94 9.12 -7.33
CA PRO A 105 10.81 9.67 -6.58
C PRO A 105 9.77 8.61 -6.14
N GLU A 106 9.55 7.58 -6.96
CA GLU A 106 8.61 6.51 -6.62
C GLU A 106 9.09 5.60 -5.50
N THR A 107 10.40 5.46 -5.30
CA THR A 107 10.97 4.63 -4.25
C THR A 107 10.92 5.34 -2.90
N TRP A 108 11.40 6.59 -2.81
CA TRP A 108 11.32 7.32 -1.56
C TRP A 108 9.88 7.67 -1.17
N LEU A 109 8.99 7.92 -2.16
CA LEU A 109 7.58 8.16 -1.86
C LEU A 109 6.88 6.91 -1.31
N PHE A 110 7.25 5.73 -1.82
CA PHE A 110 6.79 4.46 -1.27
C PHE A 110 7.31 4.25 0.15
N ASP A 111 8.60 4.51 0.38
CA ASP A 111 9.21 4.39 1.70
C ASP A 111 8.60 5.40 2.69
N LEU A 112 8.36 6.65 2.27
CA LEU A 112 7.65 7.64 3.06
C LEU A 112 6.24 7.17 3.45
N HIS A 113 5.50 6.55 2.53
CA HIS A 113 4.16 6.06 2.81
C HIS A 113 4.15 4.84 3.73
N HIS A 114 5.06 3.91 3.50
CA HIS A 114 5.09 2.63 4.20
C HIS A 114 5.88 2.70 5.52
N HIS A 115 7.06 3.33 5.48
CA HIS A 115 8.01 3.36 6.59
C HIS A 115 8.23 4.75 7.20
N LEU A 116 7.57 5.81 6.72
CA LEU A 116 7.82 7.19 7.15
C LEU A 116 9.31 7.57 7.10
N LEU A 117 10.08 6.94 6.21
CA LEU A 117 11.55 7.05 6.08
C LEU A 117 12.33 6.62 7.36
N MET A 118 11.73 5.81 8.22
CA MET A 118 12.28 5.36 9.50
C MET A 118 12.39 3.82 9.61
N GLY A 119 12.33 3.11 8.47
CA GLY A 119 12.40 1.64 8.43
C GLY A 119 11.29 0.96 9.24
N GLU A 120 11.60 -0.15 9.91
CA GLU A 120 10.62 -0.95 10.67
C GLU A 120 9.86 -0.17 11.74
N THR A 121 10.52 0.78 12.41
CA THR A 121 9.85 1.66 13.39
C THR A 121 8.79 2.53 12.72
N GLY A 122 9.11 3.10 11.57
CA GLY A 122 8.16 3.90 10.80
C GLY A 122 7.01 3.07 10.24
N GLU A 123 7.26 1.83 9.84
CA GLU A 123 6.22 0.88 9.43
C GLU A 123 5.20 0.65 10.55
N LEU A 124 5.66 0.37 11.77
CA LEU A 124 4.78 0.22 12.93
C LEU A 124 3.98 1.50 13.22
N ILE A 125 4.64 2.68 13.16
CA ILE A 125 3.98 3.97 13.35
C ILE A 125 2.90 4.18 12.29
N SER A 126 3.17 3.89 11.01
CA SER A 126 2.20 4.03 9.92
C SER A 126 0.97 3.14 10.16
N GLY A 127 1.16 1.91 10.62
CA GLY A 127 0.08 1.00 11.01
C GLY A 127 -0.80 1.54 12.13
N TRP A 128 -0.20 2.10 13.19
CA TRP A 128 -0.93 2.71 14.30
C TRP A 128 -1.61 4.04 13.92
N LEU A 129 -1.02 4.83 13.03
CA LEU A 129 -1.68 6.01 12.45
C LEU A 129 -2.95 5.62 11.70
N GLY A 130 -2.94 4.49 10.98
CA GLY A 130 -4.14 3.95 10.35
C GLY A 130 -5.23 3.61 11.37
N ILE A 131 -4.89 2.97 12.49
CA ILE A 131 -5.85 2.73 13.58
C ILE A 131 -6.38 4.05 14.16
N ALA A 132 -5.51 5.03 14.37
CA ALA A 132 -5.93 6.37 14.81
C ALA A 132 -6.91 7.01 13.83
N ALA A 133 -6.68 6.89 12.50
CA ALA A 133 -7.60 7.40 11.47
C ALA A 133 -8.98 6.74 11.56
N VAL A 134 -9.06 5.43 11.77
CA VAL A 134 -10.33 4.71 12.01
C VAL A 134 -11.06 5.28 13.23
N LEU A 135 -10.34 5.44 14.35
CA LEU A 135 -10.91 6.01 15.58
C LEU A 135 -11.36 7.46 15.37
N PHE A 136 -10.64 8.26 14.60
CA PHE A 136 -11.06 9.62 14.24
C PHE A 136 -12.32 9.63 13.38
N CYS A 137 -12.47 8.71 12.45
CA CYS A 137 -13.70 8.59 11.66
C CYS A 137 -14.89 8.24 12.55
N ILE A 138 -14.75 7.26 13.44
CA ILE A 138 -15.80 6.85 14.37
C ILE A 138 -16.19 8.01 15.29
N THR A 139 -15.22 8.61 15.97
CA THR A 139 -15.47 9.72 16.90
C THR A 139 -15.96 10.97 16.19
N GLY A 140 -15.48 11.24 14.97
CA GLY A 140 -15.93 12.32 14.12
C GLY A 140 -17.40 12.19 13.73
N VAL A 141 -17.84 11.02 13.31
CA VAL A 141 -19.26 10.73 13.00
C VAL A 141 -20.11 10.89 14.27
N MET A 142 -19.66 10.38 15.42
CA MET A 142 -20.39 10.56 16.70
C MET A 142 -20.53 12.04 17.08
N LEU A 143 -19.51 12.84 16.90
CA LEU A 143 -19.52 14.29 17.16
C LEU A 143 -20.38 15.06 16.15
N TRP A 144 -20.40 14.63 14.90
CA TRP A 144 -21.18 15.22 13.82
C TRP A 144 -22.67 14.93 13.94
N TRP A 145 -23.08 13.74 14.35
CA TRP A 145 -24.45 13.26 14.33
C TRP A 145 -25.49 14.23 14.91
N PRO A 146 -25.28 14.87 16.09
CA PRO A 146 -26.23 15.83 16.65
C PRO A 146 -26.37 17.11 15.83
N THR A 147 -25.38 17.43 15.01
CA THR A 147 -25.34 18.67 14.18
C THR A 147 -25.62 18.40 12.71
N ARG A 148 -26.01 17.18 12.33
CA ARG A 148 -26.21 16.74 10.93
C ARG A 148 -27.15 17.60 10.11
N ARG A 149 -28.15 18.24 10.74
CA ARG A 149 -29.09 19.15 10.09
C ARG A 149 -28.46 20.45 9.58
N THR A 150 -27.26 20.80 10.06
CA THR A 150 -26.51 21.99 9.63
C THR A 150 -25.40 21.64 8.66
N PHE A 151 -25.44 20.44 8.03
CA PHE A 151 -24.48 19.99 7.04
C PHE A 151 -24.46 20.93 5.82
N GLN A 152 -23.25 21.25 5.35
CA GLN A 152 -23.03 22.03 4.14
C GLN A 152 -21.89 21.43 3.33
N TRP A 153 -22.19 21.01 2.10
CA TRP A 153 -21.17 20.55 1.19
C TRP A 153 -20.26 21.70 0.75
N ARG A 154 -18.96 21.58 1.02
CA ARG A 154 -17.93 22.53 0.57
C ARG A 154 -16.61 21.81 0.43
N ALA A 155 -16.00 21.90 -0.75
CA ALA A 155 -14.68 21.30 -0.98
C ALA A 155 -13.56 21.97 -0.15
N LEU A 156 -13.68 23.29 0.11
CA LEU A 156 -12.73 24.05 0.92
C LEU A 156 -13.46 24.88 2.00
N PRO A 157 -12.78 25.29 3.09
CA PRO A 157 -13.37 26.18 4.08
C PRO A 157 -13.81 27.50 3.45
N ALA A 158 -14.99 28.00 3.82
CA ALA A 158 -15.48 29.28 3.29
C ALA A 158 -14.59 30.46 3.66
N ARG A 159 -13.91 30.39 4.80
CA ARG A 159 -12.95 31.38 5.32
C ARG A 159 -11.91 30.67 6.17
N MET A 160 -10.72 31.23 6.28
CA MET A 160 -9.63 30.71 7.15
C MET A 160 -9.81 31.12 8.61
N THR A 161 -11.04 31.24 9.09
CA THR A 161 -11.37 31.44 10.50
C THR A 161 -11.62 30.10 11.19
N ARG A 162 -11.28 30.02 12.48
CA ARG A 162 -11.45 28.79 13.26
C ARG A 162 -12.85 28.17 13.19
N PRO A 163 -13.96 28.93 13.33
CA PRO A 163 -15.31 28.34 13.22
C PRO A 163 -15.60 27.78 11.82
N ALA A 164 -15.12 28.42 10.76
CA ALA A 164 -15.31 27.96 9.39
C ALA A 164 -14.51 26.68 9.11
N ILE A 165 -13.27 26.61 9.58
CA ILE A 165 -12.42 25.42 9.48
C ILE A 165 -13.04 24.24 10.25
N ILE A 166 -13.50 24.42 11.49
CA ILE A 166 -14.14 23.36 12.28
C ILE A 166 -15.42 22.85 11.59
N ARG A 167 -16.23 23.74 11.03
CA ARG A 167 -17.45 23.34 10.29
C ARG A 167 -17.07 22.54 9.04
N HIS A 168 -16.13 23.02 8.26
CA HIS A 168 -15.63 22.32 7.07
C HIS A 168 -15.05 20.95 7.43
N HIS A 169 -14.16 20.86 8.43
CA HIS A 169 -13.57 19.61 8.91
C HIS A 169 -14.64 18.61 9.31
N ARG A 170 -15.67 19.06 10.02
CA ARG A 170 -16.82 18.25 10.44
C ARG A 170 -17.59 17.69 9.25
N ASP A 171 -17.91 18.54 8.26
CA ASP A 171 -18.82 18.19 7.18
C ASP A 171 -18.12 17.36 6.08
N ILE A 172 -16.88 17.73 5.70
CA ILE A 172 -16.11 16.93 4.74
C ILE A 172 -15.60 15.63 5.37
N GLY A 173 -15.27 15.66 6.66
CA GLY A 173 -14.81 14.48 7.39
C GLY A 173 -15.82 13.35 7.39
N VAL A 174 -17.12 13.64 7.55
CA VAL A 174 -18.14 12.59 7.50
C VAL A 174 -18.34 12.04 6.10
N VAL A 175 -18.22 12.85 5.06
CA VAL A 175 -18.32 12.40 3.66
C VAL A 175 -17.19 11.44 3.30
N LEU A 176 -15.98 11.75 3.75
CA LEU A 176 -14.80 10.95 3.47
C LEU A 176 -14.55 9.84 4.49
N ALA A 177 -15.36 9.73 5.55
CA ALA A 177 -15.15 8.77 6.62
C ALA A 177 -15.07 7.33 6.12
N LEU A 178 -16.00 6.91 5.26
CA LEU A 178 -16.05 5.53 4.76
C LEU A 178 -14.80 5.15 3.93
N PRO A 179 -14.41 5.90 2.88
CA PRO A 179 -13.21 5.55 2.14
C PRO A 179 -11.91 5.72 2.95
N ILE A 180 -11.84 6.68 3.90
CA ILE A 180 -10.70 6.78 4.83
C ILE A 180 -10.61 5.52 5.70
N VAL A 181 -11.74 5.04 6.25
CA VAL A 181 -11.77 3.80 7.05
C VAL A 181 -11.32 2.61 6.22
N LEU A 182 -11.79 2.50 4.96
CA LEU A 182 -11.36 1.42 4.06
C LEU A 182 -9.84 1.42 3.86
N GLY A 183 -9.26 2.56 3.49
CA GLY A 183 -7.81 2.69 3.31
C GLY A 183 -7.03 2.45 4.59
N ALA A 184 -7.46 3.05 5.69
CA ALA A 184 -6.78 2.95 6.98
C ALA A 184 -6.81 1.53 7.56
N ILE A 185 -7.96 0.86 7.57
CA ILE A 185 -8.07 -0.50 8.12
C ILE A 185 -7.32 -1.52 7.27
N THR A 186 -7.44 -1.45 5.93
CA THR A 186 -6.72 -2.36 5.04
C THR A 186 -5.21 -2.15 5.14
N GLY A 187 -4.73 -0.91 5.21
CA GLY A 187 -3.32 -0.60 5.42
C GLY A 187 -2.82 -1.10 6.78
N SER A 188 -3.54 -0.80 7.86
CA SER A 188 -3.17 -1.28 9.20
C SER A 188 -3.13 -2.81 9.30
N MET A 189 -4.08 -3.51 8.68
CA MET A 189 -4.09 -4.99 8.68
C MET A 189 -2.91 -5.60 7.91
N MET A 190 -2.39 -4.93 6.88
CA MET A 190 -1.22 -5.39 6.14
C MET A 190 0.07 -5.21 6.94
N VAL A 191 0.19 -4.10 7.67
CA VAL A 191 1.36 -3.74 8.46
C VAL A 191 1.35 -4.43 9.83
N LEU A 192 0.27 -4.29 10.57
CA LEU A 192 0.09 -4.91 11.88
C LEU A 192 -0.45 -6.33 11.70
N ARG A 193 0.43 -7.26 11.28
CA ARG A 193 0.05 -8.66 10.98
C ARG A 193 -0.84 -9.32 12.02
N PRO A 194 -0.57 -9.20 13.37
CA PRO A 194 -1.44 -9.79 14.37
C PRO A 194 -2.88 -9.24 14.32
N LEU A 195 -3.06 -7.96 13.95
CA LEU A 195 -4.39 -7.37 13.78
C LEU A 195 -5.12 -8.02 12.60
N GLY A 196 -4.45 -8.12 11.44
CA GLY A 196 -5.01 -8.75 10.25
C GLY A 196 -5.37 -10.22 10.50
N GLU A 197 -4.47 -10.98 11.09
CA GLU A 197 -4.68 -12.38 11.46
C GLU A 197 -5.87 -12.54 12.42
N THR A 198 -5.97 -11.71 13.45
CA THR A 198 -7.06 -11.75 14.43
C THR A 198 -8.42 -11.45 13.78
N ILE A 199 -8.49 -10.42 12.94
CA ILE A 199 -9.75 -10.01 12.28
C ILE A 199 -10.19 -11.08 11.26
N LEU A 200 -9.26 -11.68 10.55
CA LEU A 200 -9.56 -12.65 9.48
C LEU A 200 -9.68 -14.09 9.99
N ALA A 201 -9.16 -14.42 11.19
CA ALA A 201 -9.16 -15.76 11.75
C ALA A 201 -10.53 -16.47 11.73
N PRO A 202 -11.68 -15.79 12.00
CA PRO A 202 -12.98 -16.47 12.02
C PRO A 202 -13.47 -16.97 10.66
N LEU A 203 -12.81 -16.57 9.54
CA LEU A 203 -13.28 -16.87 8.18
C LEU A 203 -12.95 -18.30 7.70
N SER A 204 -11.98 -18.97 8.32
CA SER A 204 -11.59 -20.35 8.00
C SER A 204 -11.02 -21.06 9.22
N SER A 205 -11.00 -22.38 9.23
CA SER A 205 -10.36 -23.13 10.29
C SER A 205 -8.84 -22.98 10.27
N ARG A 206 -8.22 -23.09 11.46
CA ARG A 206 -6.75 -23.06 11.56
C ARG A 206 -6.09 -24.17 10.74
N ALA A 207 -6.69 -25.34 10.70
CA ALA A 207 -6.16 -26.48 9.97
C ALA A 207 -6.11 -26.20 8.45
N GLU A 208 -7.17 -25.62 7.87
CA GLU A 208 -7.19 -25.22 6.45
C GLU A 208 -6.11 -24.20 6.13
N VAL A 209 -5.95 -23.16 6.99
CA VAL A 209 -4.95 -22.12 6.79
C VAL A 209 -3.53 -22.70 6.91
N GLN A 210 -3.27 -23.55 7.89
CA GLN A 210 -1.97 -24.22 8.07
C GLN A 210 -1.64 -25.14 6.89
N ALA A 211 -2.60 -25.94 6.43
CA ALA A 211 -2.42 -26.79 5.26
C ALA A 211 -2.09 -25.94 4.00
N TRP A 212 -2.76 -24.82 3.83
CA TRP A 212 -2.47 -23.89 2.74
C TRP A 212 -1.08 -23.27 2.83
N GLN A 213 -0.61 -22.96 4.03
CA GLN A 213 0.69 -22.32 4.29
C GLN A 213 1.86 -23.31 4.39
N ALA A 214 1.62 -24.62 4.23
CA ALA A 214 2.68 -25.62 4.28
C ALA A 214 3.81 -25.28 3.30
N LYS A 215 5.06 -25.43 3.74
CA LYS A 215 6.21 -25.13 2.88
C LYS A 215 6.26 -26.10 1.69
N PRO A 216 6.69 -25.63 0.50
CA PRO A 216 6.95 -26.53 -0.61
C PRO A 216 8.07 -27.51 -0.25
N PRO A 217 8.05 -28.74 -0.78
CA PRO A 217 9.17 -29.65 -0.62
C PRO A 217 10.41 -29.08 -1.29
N THR A 218 11.58 -29.40 -0.71
CA THR A 218 12.87 -29.08 -1.33
C THR A 218 13.14 -30.05 -2.48
N PRO A 219 13.72 -29.58 -3.60
CA PRO A 219 14.12 -30.47 -4.69
C PRO A 219 15.07 -31.56 -4.18
N SER A 220 14.88 -32.78 -4.60
CA SER A 220 15.75 -33.91 -4.21
C SER A 220 17.15 -33.78 -4.79
N VAL A 221 17.28 -33.14 -5.96
CA VAL A 221 18.56 -32.84 -6.62
C VAL A 221 18.54 -31.36 -7.03
N PRO A 222 19.44 -30.53 -6.51
CA PRO A 222 19.62 -29.18 -7.00
C PRO A 222 20.04 -29.19 -8.47
N SER A 223 19.35 -28.42 -9.32
CA SER A 223 19.67 -28.29 -10.74
C SER A 223 19.65 -26.84 -11.17
N PRO A 224 20.48 -26.43 -12.16
CA PRO A 224 20.34 -25.13 -12.81
C PRO A 224 18.92 -24.94 -13.36
N ALA A 225 18.47 -23.70 -13.44
CA ALA A 225 17.14 -23.40 -13.95
C ALA A 225 17.08 -23.55 -15.49
N ASP A 226 16.25 -24.48 -15.95
CA ASP A 226 15.78 -24.58 -17.34
C ASP A 226 14.53 -23.70 -17.48
N TRP A 227 14.72 -22.44 -17.80
CA TRP A 227 13.62 -21.47 -17.86
C TRP A 227 12.51 -21.83 -18.85
N PRO A 228 12.80 -22.32 -20.08
CA PRO A 228 11.77 -22.84 -20.97
C PRO A 228 10.91 -23.94 -20.33
N ALA A 229 11.54 -24.94 -19.70
CA ALA A 229 10.82 -26.03 -19.03
C ALA A 229 10.00 -25.52 -17.84
N ILE A 230 10.57 -24.63 -17.02
CA ILE A 230 9.91 -24.00 -15.86
C ILE A 230 8.67 -23.22 -16.30
N LEU A 231 8.78 -22.37 -17.33
CA LEU A 231 7.66 -21.56 -17.84
C LEU A 231 6.58 -22.41 -18.49
N SER A 232 6.95 -23.47 -19.23
CA SER A 232 6.01 -24.44 -19.83
C SER A 232 5.23 -25.16 -18.76
N SER A 233 5.90 -25.75 -17.76
CA SER A 233 5.25 -26.47 -16.66
C SER A 233 4.31 -25.58 -15.85
N ALA A 234 4.71 -24.31 -15.60
CA ALA A 234 3.85 -23.36 -14.90
C ALA A 234 2.57 -23.04 -15.71
N ARG A 235 2.71 -22.85 -17.02
CA ARG A 235 1.59 -22.59 -17.94
C ARG A 235 0.68 -23.81 -18.08
N GLU A 236 1.24 -25.00 -18.20
CA GLU A 236 0.46 -26.26 -18.25
C GLU A 236 -0.36 -26.45 -16.97
N ARG A 237 0.21 -26.06 -15.82
CA ARG A 237 -0.49 -26.18 -14.53
C ARG A 237 -1.66 -25.22 -14.38
N PHE A 238 -1.55 -24.00 -14.93
CA PHE A 238 -2.61 -22.97 -14.93
C PHE A 238 -2.67 -22.26 -16.29
N PRO A 239 -3.32 -22.87 -17.30
CA PRO A 239 -3.33 -22.38 -18.68
C PRO A 239 -4.01 -21.02 -18.87
N ASP A 240 -4.93 -20.66 -17.98
CA ASP A 240 -5.67 -19.38 -17.99
C ASP A 240 -4.98 -18.28 -17.18
N ALA A 241 -3.83 -18.57 -16.57
CA ALA A 241 -3.12 -17.63 -15.71
C ALA A 241 -1.96 -16.94 -16.43
N GLU A 242 -1.77 -15.66 -16.12
CA GLU A 242 -0.64 -14.86 -16.60
C GLU A 242 0.53 -14.95 -15.60
N ALA A 243 1.74 -15.25 -16.05
CA ALA A 243 2.94 -15.11 -15.22
C ALA A 243 3.15 -13.64 -14.88
N ARG A 244 3.30 -13.32 -13.57
CA ARG A 244 3.40 -11.94 -13.11
C ARG A 244 4.66 -11.62 -12.34
N MET A 245 5.22 -12.62 -11.64
CA MET A 245 6.43 -12.42 -10.86
C MET A 245 7.23 -13.71 -10.80
N ILE A 246 8.52 -13.62 -10.98
CA ILE A 246 9.47 -14.70 -10.80
C ILE A 246 10.26 -14.39 -9.55
N ILE A 247 10.38 -15.37 -8.67
CA ILE A 247 11.09 -15.26 -7.40
C ILE A 247 12.17 -16.33 -7.40
N TRP A 248 13.42 -15.89 -7.37
CA TRP A 248 14.57 -16.77 -7.28
C TRP A 248 14.74 -17.30 -5.85
N PRO A 249 15.23 -18.52 -5.70
CA PRO A 249 15.60 -19.03 -4.40
C PRO A 249 16.80 -18.24 -3.83
N LYS A 250 16.91 -18.21 -2.50
CA LYS A 250 18.05 -17.59 -1.83
C LYS A 250 19.33 -18.42 -1.97
N VAL A 251 19.19 -19.72 -2.16
CA VAL A 251 20.28 -20.68 -2.33
C VAL A 251 20.18 -21.26 -3.75
N ALA A 252 21.29 -21.22 -4.48
CA ALA A 252 21.34 -21.75 -5.83
C ALA A 252 20.94 -23.23 -5.87
N GLY A 253 20.14 -23.61 -6.89
CA GLY A 253 19.65 -24.97 -7.06
C GLY A 253 18.42 -25.34 -6.20
N GLU A 254 17.91 -24.46 -5.36
CA GLU A 254 16.61 -24.63 -4.71
C GLU A 254 15.46 -24.28 -5.67
N ALA A 255 14.23 -24.43 -5.18
CA ALA A 255 13.03 -24.23 -5.97
C ALA A 255 12.78 -22.76 -6.37
N VAL A 256 12.45 -22.54 -7.63
CA VAL A 256 11.96 -21.27 -8.17
C VAL A 256 10.45 -21.16 -7.90
N THR A 257 9.98 -19.96 -7.61
CA THR A 257 8.53 -19.71 -7.51
C THR A 257 8.07 -18.74 -8.58
N ILE A 258 7.12 -19.18 -9.40
CA ILE A 258 6.40 -18.31 -10.33
C ILE A 258 5.06 -17.93 -9.69
N ARG A 259 4.85 -16.63 -9.50
CA ARG A 259 3.56 -16.10 -9.14
C ARG A 259 2.79 -15.76 -10.40
N MET A 260 1.58 -16.29 -10.47
CA MET A 260 0.67 -16.14 -11.60
C MET A 260 -0.60 -15.42 -11.18
N ARG A 261 -1.27 -14.78 -12.12
CA ARG A 261 -2.56 -14.14 -11.89
C ARG A 261 -3.63 -14.82 -12.73
N ARG A 262 -4.62 -15.39 -12.08
CA ARG A 262 -5.83 -15.90 -12.73
C ARG A 262 -6.83 -14.78 -13.02
N PRO A 263 -7.73 -14.92 -14.00
CA PRO A 263 -8.72 -13.89 -14.34
C PRO A 263 -9.59 -13.44 -13.16
N ALA A 264 -9.89 -14.33 -12.21
CA ALA A 264 -10.68 -14.04 -11.02
C ALA A 264 -9.91 -13.29 -9.91
N GLU A 265 -8.60 -13.11 -10.05
CA GLU A 265 -7.77 -12.46 -9.02
C GLU A 265 -7.71 -10.96 -9.23
N TRP A 266 -8.03 -10.19 -8.18
CA TRP A 266 -7.88 -8.74 -8.19
C TRP A 266 -6.44 -8.26 -8.02
N HIS A 267 -5.60 -9.06 -7.35
CA HIS A 267 -4.23 -8.66 -7.05
C HIS A 267 -3.41 -8.51 -8.34
N PRO A 268 -2.76 -7.35 -8.61
CA PRO A 268 -2.07 -7.09 -9.88
C PRO A 268 -0.96 -8.09 -10.21
N ASN A 269 -0.27 -8.60 -9.19
CA ASN A 269 0.78 -9.61 -9.37
C ASN A 269 0.26 -11.04 -9.15
N GLY A 270 -1.08 -11.24 -9.03
CA GLY A 270 -1.66 -12.53 -8.68
C GLY A 270 -1.25 -13.04 -7.30
N ARG A 271 -1.85 -14.15 -6.90
CA ARG A 271 -1.55 -14.90 -5.66
C ARG A 271 -1.51 -16.39 -5.89
N THR A 272 -1.88 -16.85 -7.10
CA THR A 272 -1.64 -18.20 -7.57
C THR A 272 -0.15 -18.42 -7.75
N THR A 273 0.39 -19.53 -7.25
CA THR A 273 1.83 -19.81 -7.29
C THR A 273 2.11 -21.22 -7.79
N VAL A 274 3.17 -21.35 -8.57
CA VAL A 274 3.77 -22.65 -8.91
C VAL A 274 5.22 -22.59 -8.42
N THR A 275 5.59 -23.55 -7.60
CA THR A 275 6.97 -23.74 -7.14
C THR A 275 7.55 -24.94 -7.86
N LEU A 276 8.68 -24.74 -8.52
CA LEU A 276 9.27 -25.71 -9.44
C LEU A 276 10.76 -25.94 -9.10
N ALA A 277 11.22 -27.16 -9.36
CA ALA A 277 12.65 -27.46 -9.41
C ALA A 277 13.27 -26.85 -10.67
N GLY A 278 14.59 -26.80 -10.75
CA GLY A 278 15.30 -26.24 -11.90
C GLY A 278 15.04 -26.94 -13.24
N ASP A 279 14.68 -28.21 -13.22
CA ASP A 279 14.30 -29.00 -14.41
C ASP A 279 12.83 -28.80 -14.85
N GLY A 280 12.08 -27.93 -14.20
CA GLY A 280 10.67 -27.68 -14.48
C GLY A 280 9.71 -28.64 -13.75
N THR A 281 10.19 -29.57 -12.92
CA THR A 281 9.32 -30.41 -12.11
C THR A 281 8.50 -29.59 -11.12
N VAL A 282 7.16 -29.71 -11.16
CA VAL A 282 6.27 -29.00 -10.24
C VAL A 282 6.30 -29.64 -8.86
N LEU A 283 6.83 -28.90 -7.89
CA LEU A 283 6.91 -29.33 -6.49
C LEU A 283 5.64 -28.97 -5.71
N MET A 284 5.07 -27.79 -5.98
CA MET A 284 3.83 -27.34 -5.36
C MET A 284 3.12 -26.35 -6.27
N ALA A 285 1.79 -26.45 -6.30
CA ALA A 285 0.94 -25.47 -6.98
C ALA A 285 -0.20 -25.04 -6.05
N ARG A 286 -0.44 -23.73 -5.95
CA ARG A 286 -1.51 -23.16 -5.15
C ARG A 286 -2.40 -22.29 -6.02
N ASP A 287 -3.66 -22.66 -6.10
CA ASP A 287 -4.70 -21.88 -6.81
C ASP A 287 -5.36 -20.89 -5.86
N ALA A 288 -5.00 -19.60 -5.95
CA ALA A 288 -5.47 -18.59 -5.01
C ALA A 288 -7.01 -18.44 -4.94
N PRO A 289 -7.78 -18.57 -6.02
CA PRO A 289 -9.25 -18.68 -5.96
C PRO A 289 -9.77 -19.84 -5.09
N ALA A 290 -9.05 -20.94 -4.98
CA ALA A 290 -9.40 -22.09 -4.16
C ALA A 290 -8.86 -22.01 -2.72
N ALA A 291 -8.15 -20.95 -2.38
CA ALA A 291 -7.60 -20.77 -1.03
C ALA A 291 -8.70 -20.63 0.04
N PRO A 292 -8.41 -20.98 1.32
CA PRO A 292 -9.29 -20.70 2.44
C PRO A 292 -9.73 -19.23 2.47
N LEU A 293 -10.95 -18.96 2.95
CA LEU A 293 -11.53 -17.61 2.90
C LEU A 293 -10.69 -16.58 3.65
N THR A 294 -10.06 -16.94 4.77
CA THR A 294 -9.06 -16.13 5.48
C THR A 294 -7.93 -15.65 4.56
N VAL A 295 -7.37 -16.57 3.77
CA VAL A 295 -6.27 -16.28 2.83
C VAL A 295 -6.77 -15.40 1.67
N ARG A 296 -7.94 -15.71 1.11
CA ARG A 296 -8.55 -14.91 0.04
C ARG A 296 -8.84 -13.48 0.49
N ALA A 297 -9.40 -13.31 1.69
CA ALA A 297 -9.64 -12.00 2.29
C ALA A 297 -8.31 -11.24 2.52
N GLY A 298 -7.29 -11.91 3.03
CA GLY A 298 -5.94 -11.34 3.15
C GLY A 298 -5.35 -10.91 1.80
N ASN A 299 -5.53 -11.72 0.75
CA ASN A 299 -5.09 -11.39 -0.60
C ASN A 299 -5.83 -10.18 -1.21
N ALA A 300 -7.03 -9.86 -0.74
CA ALA A 300 -7.82 -8.72 -1.19
C ALA A 300 -7.41 -7.39 -0.50
N LEU A 301 -6.68 -7.41 0.61
CA LEU A 301 -6.32 -6.19 1.35
C LEU A 301 -5.53 -5.21 0.48
N TYR A 302 -4.48 -5.68 -0.20
CA TYR A 302 -3.67 -4.83 -1.06
C TYR A 302 -4.45 -4.24 -2.26
N PRO A 303 -5.20 -5.01 -3.06
CA PRO A 303 -6.03 -4.46 -4.13
C PRO A 303 -7.03 -3.40 -3.66
N LEU A 304 -7.66 -3.61 -2.51
CA LEU A 304 -8.61 -2.66 -1.92
C LEU A 304 -7.89 -1.39 -1.43
N HIS A 305 -6.76 -1.54 -0.73
CA HIS A 305 -5.98 -0.42 -0.23
C HIS A 305 -5.40 0.45 -1.35
N SER A 306 -4.79 -0.18 -2.34
CA SER A 306 -4.15 0.50 -3.47
C SER A 306 -5.12 0.88 -4.58
N ALA A 307 -6.40 0.47 -4.48
CA ALA A 307 -7.41 0.59 -5.53
C ALA A 307 -6.96 -0.02 -6.89
N ARG A 308 -6.12 -1.06 -6.84
CA ARG A 308 -5.61 -1.80 -8.01
C ARG A 308 -6.29 -3.16 -8.12
N MET A 309 -7.57 -3.13 -8.46
CA MET A 309 -8.41 -4.31 -8.61
C MET A 309 -8.42 -4.74 -10.09
N MET A 310 -7.46 -5.58 -10.47
CA MET A 310 -7.33 -6.03 -11.87
C MET A 310 -8.60 -6.75 -12.37
N GLY A 311 -8.98 -6.48 -13.61
CA GLY A 311 -10.18 -7.07 -14.23
C GLY A 311 -11.52 -6.57 -13.66
N SER A 312 -11.52 -5.64 -12.70
CA SER A 312 -12.75 -5.08 -12.12
C SER A 312 -13.11 -3.73 -12.73
N THR A 313 -14.37 -3.57 -13.12
CA THR A 313 -14.92 -2.28 -13.56
C THR A 313 -14.95 -1.25 -12.43
N LEU A 314 -14.86 -1.69 -11.18
CA LEU A 314 -14.82 -0.83 -9.99
C LEU A 314 -13.42 -0.26 -9.71
N ALA A 315 -12.37 -0.72 -10.41
CA ALA A 315 -10.99 -0.29 -10.14
C ALA A 315 -10.81 1.24 -10.27
N LEU A 316 -11.23 1.81 -11.40
CA LEU A 316 -11.09 3.26 -11.62
C LEU A 316 -11.98 4.11 -10.69
N PRO A 317 -13.28 3.83 -10.52
CA PRO A 317 -14.11 4.53 -9.53
C PRO A 317 -13.52 4.47 -8.11
N LEU A 318 -13.07 3.29 -7.66
CA LEU A 318 -12.46 3.13 -6.34
C LEU A 318 -11.16 3.95 -6.24
N ARG A 319 -10.32 3.93 -7.27
CA ARG A 319 -9.08 4.72 -7.31
C ARG A 319 -9.33 6.21 -7.16
N ILE A 320 -10.33 6.74 -7.87
CA ILE A 320 -10.74 8.16 -7.74
C ILE A 320 -11.20 8.45 -6.31
N VAL A 321 -12.11 7.64 -5.77
CA VAL A 321 -12.65 7.83 -4.41
C VAL A 321 -11.54 7.77 -3.36
N MET A 322 -10.63 6.81 -3.45
CA MET A 322 -9.51 6.66 -2.52
C MET A 322 -8.49 7.79 -2.66
N THR A 323 -8.25 8.29 -3.87
CA THR A 323 -7.41 9.48 -4.10
C THR A 323 -8.02 10.70 -3.43
N LEU A 324 -9.32 10.94 -3.60
CA LEU A 324 -10.03 12.04 -2.94
C LEU A 324 -10.01 11.89 -1.41
N ALA A 325 -10.13 10.66 -0.91
CA ALA A 325 -10.02 10.37 0.52
C ALA A 325 -8.60 10.67 1.06
N GLY A 326 -7.55 10.31 0.32
CA GLY A 326 -6.16 10.61 0.68
C GLY A 326 -5.88 12.13 0.72
N ILE A 327 -6.30 12.85 -0.32
CA ILE A 327 -6.20 14.32 -0.36
C ILE A 327 -7.04 14.95 0.76
N GLY A 328 -8.24 14.44 1.00
CA GLY A 328 -9.11 14.90 2.08
C GLY A 328 -8.48 14.65 3.46
N LEU A 329 -7.87 13.49 3.67
CA LEU A 329 -7.16 13.17 4.91
C LEU A 329 -5.97 14.13 5.12
N ALA A 330 -5.24 14.44 4.06
CA ALA A 330 -4.16 15.43 4.10
C ALA A 330 -4.69 16.83 4.50
N LEU A 331 -5.77 17.27 3.91
CA LEU A 331 -6.41 18.55 4.24
C LEU A 331 -6.92 18.56 5.68
N LEU A 332 -7.67 17.53 6.09
CA LEU A 332 -8.25 17.43 7.43
C LEU A 332 -7.17 17.36 8.52
N GLY A 333 -6.11 16.58 8.30
CA GLY A 333 -4.98 16.46 9.21
C GLY A 333 -4.22 17.79 9.36
N SER A 334 -3.89 18.43 8.25
CA SER A 334 -3.20 19.73 8.25
C SER A 334 -4.03 20.82 8.95
N LEU A 335 -5.33 20.92 8.65
CA LEU A 335 -6.21 21.89 9.29
C LEU A 335 -6.41 21.63 10.79
N ALA A 336 -6.43 20.34 11.20
CA ALA A 336 -6.48 19.97 12.63
C ALA A 336 -5.24 20.46 13.37
N VAL A 337 -4.04 20.23 12.84
CA VAL A 337 -2.78 20.69 13.40
C VAL A 337 -2.74 22.23 13.51
N VAL A 338 -3.01 22.94 12.39
CA VAL A 338 -3.00 24.42 12.37
C VAL A 338 -3.99 25.00 13.39
N THR A 339 -5.21 24.46 13.44
CA THR A 339 -6.27 24.94 14.34
C THR A 339 -5.92 24.69 15.81
N PHE A 340 -5.31 23.53 16.10
CA PHE A 340 -4.88 23.16 17.45
C PHE A 340 -3.77 24.08 17.96
N TRP A 341 -2.67 24.23 17.21
CA TRP A 341 -1.50 24.98 17.67
C TRP A 341 -1.74 26.49 17.72
N ARG A 342 -2.50 27.08 16.80
CA ARG A 342 -2.91 28.49 16.88
C ARG A 342 -3.69 28.79 18.15
N THR A 343 -4.49 27.85 18.66
CA THR A 343 -5.23 28.03 19.90
C THR A 343 -4.31 28.07 21.13
N GLN A 344 -3.21 27.32 21.11
CA GLN A 344 -2.23 27.29 22.21
C GLN A 344 -1.37 28.57 22.24
N SER A 345 -1.09 29.16 21.08
CA SER A 345 -0.32 30.41 21.00
C SER A 345 -1.02 31.61 21.65
N PHE A 346 -2.36 31.60 21.67
CA PHE A 346 -3.14 32.68 22.36
C PHE A 346 -3.20 32.49 23.88
N LEU A 347 -2.73 31.36 24.43
CA LEU A 347 -2.67 31.13 25.89
C LEU A 347 -1.31 31.56 26.51
N ARG A 348 -0.37 32.06 25.74
CA ARG A 348 0.83 32.68 26.31
C ARG A 348 0.42 33.98 26.97
N PRO A 349 0.74 34.23 28.28
CA PRO A 349 0.55 35.50 28.90
C PRO A 349 1.29 36.57 28.08
N ALA A 350 0.65 37.71 27.83
CA ALA A 350 1.35 38.86 27.30
C ALA A 350 2.55 39.12 28.25
N ALA A 351 3.75 39.19 27.67
CA ALA A 351 4.92 39.57 28.44
C ALA A 351 4.57 40.85 29.18
N SER A 352 4.64 40.83 30.53
CA SER A 352 4.44 41.98 31.35
C SER A 352 5.34 43.11 30.83
N PRO A 353 4.83 44.34 30.61
CA PRO A 353 5.68 45.44 30.22
C PRO A 353 6.72 45.60 31.31
N SER A 354 8.00 45.65 30.91
CA SER A 354 9.11 45.96 31.81
C SER A 354 8.81 47.28 32.50
N PRO A 355 8.98 47.40 33.84
CA PRO A 355 8.85 48.66 34.49
C PRO A 355 9.87 49.64 33.91
N MET A 356 9.40 50.73 33.32
CA MET A 356 10.27 51.86 32.96
C MET A 356 10.95 52.33 34.24
N LEU A 357 12.25 52.13 34.33
CA LEU A 357 13.11 52.82 35.28
C LEU A 357 13.00 54.31 34.98
N ASN A 358 12.21 55.02 35.78
CA ASN A 358 12.34 56.48 35.96
C ASN A 358 13.57 56.66 36.79
N ASP A 359 14.67 56.98 36.15
CA ASP A 359 15.82 57.55 36.79
C ASP A 359 15.74 59.08 36.65
N LEU A 360 15.64 59.73 37.82
CA LEU A 360 15.87 61.13 38.05
C LEU A 360 17.33 61.50 37.82
#